data_c7354260fa88625c718171375f5040b6
#
_entry.id   c7354260fa88625c718171375f5040b6
#
_cell.length_a   1.000
_cell.length_b   1.000
_cell.length_c   1.000
_cell.angle_alpha   90.00
_cell.angle_beta   90.00
_cell.angle_gamma   90.00
#
_symmetry.space_group_name_H-M   'P 1'
#
loop_
_entity.id
_entity.type
_entity.pdbx_description
1 polymer ?
#
loop_
_entity_poly.entity_id
_entity_poly.type
_entity_poly.pdbx_seq_one_letter_code
_entity_poly.pdbx_strand_id
1 'polypeptide(L)'
;MTLSVGWFATARGQTSGKLLAGALTAIEDGRLDAEVAVVFCNRDPGEDANADAFQEQVRAAGIPLVTLSSREFRRAAGGEVARKGEPLPEWRREYDREVMRLLAPHEFDIGVLAGYMLIFCEEAAAKWDLLNLHPAAPGGPAGMWQDVIWELIAQGADRAGVMIHLATPELDEGPVVTYCTYQIRGGEIDELWRDADARGVEAARAEKGEELPLFREIRRRGVLREVPLVIETLRTFADERVQVRDKQPVDASGAVIEGYDLSEEIERIVAESG
;
A
#
# COMPACT_ATOMS: atom_id res chain seq x y z
N MET A 1 24.69 -1.30 0.58
CA MET A 1 24.24 -2.57 1.24
C MET A 1 22.89 -2.90 0.62
N THR A 2 22.71 -4.11 0.06
CA THR A 2 21.44 -4.48 -0.57
C THR A 2 20.32 -4.44 0.46
N LEU A 3 19.25 -3.73 0.16
CA LEU A 3 18.09 -3.58 1.05
C LEU A 3 17.30 -4.89 1.13
N SER A 4 17.12 -5.44 2.32
CA SER A 4 16.33 -6.66 2.53
C SER A 4 14.88 -6.33 2.84
N VAL A 5 13.93 -6.86 2.05
CA VAL A 5 12.53 -6.48 2.11
C VAL A 5 11.66 -7.69 2.50
N GLY A 6 10.84 -7.51 3.57
CA GLY A 6 9.72 -8.38 3.88
C GLY A 6 8.46 -7.92 3.12
N TRP A 7 7.74 -8.84 2.47
CA TRP A 7 6.58 -8.50 1.65
C TRP A 7 5.31 -9.11 2.21
N PHE A 8 4.31 -8.29 2.51
CA PHE A 8 3.06 -8.72 3.16
C PHE A 8 1.87 -8.50 2.25
N ALA A 9 1.05 -9.52 2.02
CA ALA A 9 -0.11 -9.42 1.14
C ALA A 9 -1.32 -10.19 1.67
N THR A 10 -2.52 -9.68 1.38
CA THR A 10 -3.77 -10.45 1.45
C THR A 10 -4.12 -11.04 0.09
N ALA A 11 -3.64 -10.43 -0.99
CA ALA A 11 -3.82 -10.84 -2.38
C ALA A 11 -5.28 -11.08 -2.79
N ARG A 12 -6.21 -10.19 -2.35
CA ARG A 12 -7.64 -10.26 -2.73
C ARG A 12 -7.92 -9.93 -4.20
N GLY A 13 -6.96 -9.32 -4.88
CA GLY A 13 -7.04 -8.91 -6.27
C GLY A 13 -5.65 -8.87 -6.91
N GLN A 14 -5.56 -8.34 -8.12
CA GLN A 14 -4.33 -8.35 -8.91
C GLN A 14 -3.26 -7.33 -8.43
N THR A 15 -3.63 -6.35 -7.61
CA THR A 15 -2.72 -5.26 -7.19
C THR A 15 -1.48 -5.80 -6.47
N SER A 16 -1.66 -6.72 -5.51
CA SER A 16 -0.52 -7.30 -4.77
C SER A 16 0.49 -7.98 -5.70
N GLY A 17 0.01 -8.72 -6.70
CA GLY A 17 0.87 -9.36 -7.71
C GLY A 17 1.57 -8.35 -8.61
N LYS A 18 0.90 -7.28 -9.01
CA LYS A 18 1.50 -6.21 -9.84
C LYS A 18 2.58 -5.44 -9.08
N LEU A 19 2.35 -5.14 -7.80
CA LEU A 19 3.34 -4.47 -6.95
C LEU A 19 4.59 -5.32 -6.79
N LEU A 20 4.43 -6.62 -6.49
CA LEU A 20 5.56 -7.54 -6.37
C LEU A 20 6.30 -7.71 -7.71
N ALA A 21 5.57 -7.92 -8.82
CA ALA A 21 6.18 -8.05 -10.14
C ALA A 21 7.01 -6.80 -10.52
N GLY A 22 6.47 -5.59 -10.26
CA GLY A 22 7.18 -4.35 -10.51
C GLY A 22 8.47 -4.22 -9.71
N ALA A 23 8.43 -4.57 -8.41
CA ALA A 23 9.61 -4.56 -7.55
C ALA A 23 10.66 -5.58 -8.02
N LEU A 24 10.26 -6.82 -8.34
CA LEU A 24 11.16 -7.86 -8.84
C LEU A 24 11.81 -7.47 -10.17
N THR A 25 11.03 -6.90 -11.11
CA THR A 25 11.58 -6.37 -12.36
C THR A 25 12.59 -5.25 -12.11
N ALA A 26 12.32 -4.34 -11.19
CA ALA A 26 13.27 -3.27 -10.87
C ALA A 26 14.56 -3.79 -10.23
N ILE A 27 14.50 -4.87 -9.45
CA ILE A 27 15.65 -5.57 -8.88
C ILE A 27 16.44 -6.26 -9.99
N GLU A 28 15.77 -7.04 -10.86
CA GLU A 28 16.40 -7.78 -11.96
C GLU A 28 17.10 -6.85 -12.95
N ASP A 29 16.47 -5.71 -13.28
CA ASP A 29 17.04 -4.68 -14.17
C ASP A 29 18.17 -3.86 -13.52
N GLY A 30 18.46 -4.07 -12.22
CA GLY A 30 19.47 -3.31 -11.48
C GLY A 30 19.06 -1.87 -11.17
N ARG A 31 17.77 -1.52 -11.30
CA ARG A 31 17.23 -0.20 -10.94
C ARG A 31 16.99 -0.04 -9.44
N LEU A 32 16.89 -1.15 -8.72
CA LEU A 32 16.67 -1.22 -7.27
C LEU A 32 17.67 -2.21 -6.65
N ASP A 33 18.58 -1.72 -5.80
CA ASP A 33 19.50 -2.56 -5.03
C ASP A 33 18.80 -3.10 -3.79
N ALA A 34 17.97 -4.12 -4.00
CA ALA A 34 17.22 -4.78 -2.94
C ALA A 34 17.02 -6.28 -3.22
N GLU A 35 16.60 -7.01 -2.20
CA GLU A 35 16.11 -8.37 -2.32
C GLU A 35 14.80 -8.54 -1.55
N VAL A 36 13.91 -9.41 -2.02
CA VAL A 36 12.72 -9.81 -1.26
C VAL A 36 13.07 -11.07 -0.45
N ALA A 37 13.37 -10.87 0.83
CA ALA A 37 13.82 -11.94 1.73
C ALA A 37 12.72 -12.96 2.04
N VAL A 38 11.48 -12.50 2.15
CA VAL A 38 10.32 -13.34 2.44
C VAL A 38 9.02 -12.66 1.99
N VAL A 39 8.08 -13.47 1.54
CA VAL A 39 6.69 -13.06 1.33
C VAL A 39 5.80 -13.72 2.38
N PHE A 40 5.00 -12.91 3.06
CA PHE A 40 3.94 -13.38 3.94
C PHE A 40 2.58 -13.16 3.29
N CYS A 41 1.75 -14.21 3.20
CA CYS A 41 0.37 -14.13 2.73
C CYS A 41 -0.59 -14.59 3.82
N ASN A 42 -1.58 -13.74 4.18
CA ASN A 42 -2.59 -14.10 5.20
C ASN A 42 -3.76 -14.92 4.65
N ARG A 43 -3.48 -15.71 3.60
CA ARG A 43 -4.36 -16.74 3.02
C ARG A 43 -3.58 -18.01 2.83
N ASP A 44 -4.19 -19.13 3.18
CA ASP A 44 -3.62 -20.43 2.86
C ASP A 44 -3.99 -20.86 1.43
N PRO A 45 -3.20 -21.74 0.82
CA PRO A 45 -3.49 -22.27 -0.53
C PRO A 45 -4.91 -22.85 -0.62
N GLY A 46 -5.62 -22.50 -1.69
CA GLY A 46 -7.00 -22.95 -1.96
C GLY A 46 -8.10 -22.09 -1.35
N GLU A 47 -7.78 -21.03 -0.61
CA GLU A 47 -8.79 -20.14 -0.03
C GLU A 47 -9.35 -19.10 -1.00
N ASP A 48 -8.55 -18.65 -1.96
CA ASP A 48 -8.90 -17.58 -2.89
C ASP A 48 -8.04 -17.67 -4.15
N ALA A 49 -8.67 -17.68 -5.31
CA ALA A 49 -7.96 -17.84 -6.59
C ALA A 49 -6.92 -16.74 -6.88
N ASN A 50 -7.15 -15.49 -6.44
CA ASN A 50 -6.15 -14.44 -6.60
C ASN A 50 -4.96 -14.65 -5.65
N ALA A 51 -5.22 -15.11 -4.43
CA ALA A 51 -4.18 -15.45 -3.47
C ALA A 51 -3.35 -16.64 -3.95
N ASP A 52 -3.98 -17.66 -4.54
CA ASP A 52 -3.28 -18.81 -5.11
C ASP A 52 -2.38 -18.39 -6.28
N ALA A 53 -2.88 -17.55 -7.19
CA ALA A 53 -2.09 -17.01 -8.29
C ALA A 53 -0.89 -16.17 -7.81
N PHE A 54 -1.10 -15.34 -6.78
CA PHE A 54 -0.03 -14.57 -6.14
C PHE A 54 1.02 -15.48 -5.49
N GLN A 55 0.60 -16.49 -4.75
CA GLN A 55 1.50 -17.46 -4.12
C GLN A 55 2.31 -18.25 -5.15
N GLU A 56 1.70 -18.59 -6.29
CA GLU A 56 2.41 -19.25 -7.39
C GLU A 56 3.46 -18.32 -8.03
N GLN A 57 3.14 -17.04 -8.21
CA GLN A 57 4.11 -16.02 -8.64
C GLN A 57 5.31 -15.94 -7.70
N VAL A 58 5.07 -15.95 -6.38
CA VAL A 58 6.15 -15.94 -5.36
C VAL A 58 7.03 -17.16 -5.46
N ARG A 59 6.42 -18.37 -5.59
CA ARG A 59 7.17 -19.63 -5.74
C ARG A 59 7.98 -19.66 -7.02
N ALA A 60 7.39 -19.20 -8.14
CA ALA A 60 8.09 -19.12 -9.42
C ALA A 60 9.30 -18.21 -9.38
N ALA A 61 9.26 -17.14 -8.57
CA ALA A 61 10.39 -16.25 -8.32
C ALA A 61 11.43 -16.82 -7.34
N GLY A 62 11.20 -18.03 -6.78
CA GLY A 62 12.12 -18.66 -5.83
C GLY A 62 12.19 -17.97 -4.45
N ILE A 63 11.21 -17.12 -4.11
CA ILE A 63 11.18 -16.36 -2.86
C ILE A 63 10.57 -17.24 -1.74
N PRO A 64 11.12 -17.25 -0.52
CA PRO A 64 10.51 -17.87 0.64
C PRO A 64 9.08 -17.36 0.85
N LEU A 65 8.11 -18.30 0.90
CA LEU A 65 6.70 -17.98 1.11
C LEU A 65 6.23 -18.56 2.43
N VAL A 66 5.70 -17.68 3.29
CA VAL A 66 5.05 -18.06 4.55
C VAL A 66 3.57 -17.74 4.45
N THR A 67 2.71 -18.69 4.78
CA THR A 67 1.26 -18.48 4.81
C THR A 67 0.69 -18.76 6.19
N LEU A 68 -0.34 -18.00 6.57
CA LEU A 68 -1.16 -18.26 7.75
C LEU A 68 -2.53 -17.63 7.53
N SER A 69 -3.55 -18.46 7.34
CA SER A 69 -4.91 -17.98 7.13
C SER A 69 -5.45 -17.20 8.33
N SER A 70 -5.65 -15.92 8.17
CA SER A 70 -6.32 -15.12 9.21
C SER A 70 -7.78 -15.48 9.41
N ARG A 71 -8.43 -16.03 8.39
CA ARG A 71 -9.82 -16.51 8.45
C ARG A 71 -9.93 -17.80 9.27
N GLU A 72 -9.05 -18.78 8.99
CA GLU A 72 -9.03 -20.04 9.70
C GLU A 72 -8.58 -19.82 11.15
N PHE A 73 -7.55 -19.00 11.38
CA PHE A 73 -7.08 -18.68 12.71
C PHE A 73 -8.20 -18.05 13.56
N ARG A 74 -8.92 -17.05 13.00
CA ARG A 74 -10.08 -16.43 13.68
C ARG A 74 -11.15 -17.47 13.99
N ARG A 75 -11.47 -18.37 13.04
CA ARG A 75 -12.49 -19.39 13.22
C ARG A 75 -12.11 -20.37 14.34
N ALA A 76 -10.85 -20.79 14.37
CA ALA A 76 -10.32 -21.68 15.41
C ALA A 76 -10.33 -21.03 16.81
N ALA A 77 -10.02 -19.74 16.88
CA ALA A 77 -10.08 -18.95 18.11
C ALA A 77 -11.50 -18.59 18.56
N GLY A 78 -12.53 -18.87 17.73
CA GLY A 78 -13.91 -18.42 18.02
C GLY A 78 -14.07 -16.89 18.03
N GLY A 79 -13.17 -16.18 17.32
CA GLY A 79 -13.03 -14.73 17.41
C GLY A 79 -14.05 -13.96 16.58
N GLU A 80 -14.44 -12.79 17.07
CA GLU A 80 -15.31 -11.85 16.36
C GLU A 80 -14.56 -11.14 15.22
N VAL A 81 -15.31 -10.58 14.28
CA VAL A 81 -14.73 -9.72 13.23
C VAL A 81 -14.24 -8.42 13.86
N ALA A 82 -12.97 -8.06 13.62
CA ALA A 82 -12.45 -6.76 14.04
C ALA A 82 -13.22 -5.63 13.32
N ARG A 83 -13.65 -4.61 14.05
CA ARG A 83 -14.39 -3.48 13.51
C ARG A 83 -13.53 -2.22 13.53
N LYS A 84 -13.72 -1.37 12.53
CA LYS A 84 -13.03 -0.08 12.45
C LYS A 84 -13.37 0.78 13.67
N GLY A 85 -12.35 1.34 14.33
CA GLY A 85 -12.52 2.20 15.51
C GLY A 85 -12.73 1.45 16.84
N GLU A 86 -12.75 0.12 16.84
CA GLU A 86 -12.75 -0.70 18.04
C GLU A 86 -11.34 -1.25 18.32
N PRO A 87 -10.99 -1.50 19.58
CA PRO A 87 -9.73 -2.17 19.93
C PRO A 87 -9.63 -3.52 19.22
N LEU A 88 -8.42 -3.90 18.82
CA LEU A 88 -8.18 -5.20 18.19
C LEU A 88 -8.57 -6.32 19.17
N PRO A 89 -9.43 -7.28 18.75
CA PRO A 89 -9.77 -8.42 19.58
C PRO A 89 -8.54 -9.30 19.87
N GLU A 90 -8.54 -10.03 20.99
CA GLU A 90 -7.35 -10.79 21.45
C GLU A 90 -6.82 -11.76 20.40
N TRP A 91 -7.71 -12.45 19.65
CA TRP A 91 -7.27 -13.35 18.60
C TRP A 91 -6.40 -12.67 17.53
N ARG A 92 -6.58 -11.34 17.33
CA ARG A 92 -5.74 -10.57 16.39
C ARG A 92 -4.31 -10.40 16.92
N ARG A 93 -4.16 -10.16 18.23
CA ARG A 93 -2.84 -10.11 18.88
C ARG A 93 -2.16 -11.47 18.87
N GLU A 94 -2.92 -12.53 19.15
CA GLU A 94 -2.40 -13.91 19.07
C GLU A 94 -1.99 -14.28 17.63
N TYR A 95 -2.79 -13.87 16.64
CA TYR A 95 -2.47 -14.06 15.23
C TYR A 95 -1.17 -13.36 14.85
N ASP A 96 -1.01 -12.08 15.21
CA ASP A 96 0.19 -11.31 14.88
C ASP A 96 1.43 -11.86 15.60
N ARG A 97 1.31 -12.39 16.84
CA ARG A 97 2.40 -13.11 17.51
C ARG A 97 2.79 -14.38 16.78
N GLU A 98 1.83 -15.12 16.23
CA GLU A 98 2.12 -16.30 15.42
C GLU A 98 2.79 -15.90 14.09
N VAL A 99 2.35 -14.83 13.43
CA VAL A 99 3.03 -14.27 12.26
C VAL A 99 4.47 -13.91 12.59
N MET A 100 4.72 -13.21 13.71
CA MET A 100 6.07 -12.86 14.16
C MET A 100 6.93 -14.11 14.43
N ARG A 101 6.35 -15.17 14.98
CA ARG A 101 7.04 -16.44 15.23
C ARG A 101 7.41 -17.15 13.92
N LEU A 102 6.50 -17.19 12.96
CA LEU A 102 6.72 -17.82 11.64
C LEU A 102 7.77 -17.07 10.83
N LEU A 103 7.81 -15.74 10.93
CA LEU A 103 8.77 -14.90 10.24
C LEU A 103 10.11 -14.74 10.97
N ALA A 104 10.25 -15.26 12.21
CA ALA A 104 11.50 -15.15 12.97
C ALA A 104 12.77 -15.68 12.26
N PRO A 105 12.70 -16.73 11.40
CA PRO A 105 13.85 -17.17 10.62
C PRO A 105 14.24 -16.26 9.45
N HIS A 106 13.41 -15.27 9.11
CA HIS A 106 13.59 -14.38 7.97
C HIS A 106 13.84 -12.96 8.46
N GLU A 107 15.09 -12.51 8.34
CA GLU A 107 15.45 -11.12 8.67
C GLU A 107 15.18 -10.23 7.44
N PHE A 108 14.69 -9.03 7.68
CA PHE A 108 14.52 -7.99 6.68
C PHE A 108 14.63 -6.60 7.33
N ASP A 109 15.11 -5.63 6.57
CA ASP A 109 15.32 -4.26 7.05
C ASP A 109 14.01 -3.49 7.12
N ILE A 110 13.11 -3.72 6.14
CA ILE A 110 11.82 -3.03 6.04
C ILE A 110 10.75 -3.96 5.48
N GLY A 111 9.50 -3.77 5.90
CA GLY A 111 8.36 -4.52 5.36
C GLY A 111 7.49 -3.66 4.45
N VAL A 112 6.95 -4.24 3.37
CA VAL A 112 5.99 -3.61 2.46
C VAL A 112 4.63 -4.27 2.60
N LEU A 113 3.59 -3.49 2.93
CA LEU A 113 2.20 -3.94 2.98
C LEU A 113 1.55 -3.76 1.61
N ALA A 114 1.74 -4.75 0.73
CA ALA A 114 1.25 -4.74 -0.64
C ALA A 114 -0.20 -5.25 -0.73
N GLY A 115 -1.15 -4.42 -0.31
CA GLY A 115 -2.56 -4.82 -0.20
C GLY A 115 -2.80 -5.81 0.95
N TYR A 116 -2.06 -5.67 2.04
CA TYR A 116 -2.31 -6.37 3.29
C TYR A 116 -3.47 -5.70 4.02
N MET A 117 -4.54 -6.44 4.27
CA MET A 117 -5.83 -5.89 4.70
C MET A 117 -6.06 -5.97 6.21
N LEU A 118 -5.03 -6.27 6.98
CA LEU A 118 -5.13 -6.35 8.44
C LEU A 118 -4.27 -5.26 9.08
N ILE A 119 -4.80 -4.64 10.14
CA ILE A 119 -4.02 -3.73 10.99
C ILE A 119 -3.14 -4.59 11.90
N PHE A 120 -1.88 -4.31 12.02
CA PHE A 120 -0.99 -4.98 12.96
C PHE A 120 -1.22 -4.48 14.38
N CYS A 121 -1.07 -5.38 15.36
CA CYS A 121 -1.08 -5.00 16.77
C CYS A 121 0.19 -4.21 17.14
N GLU A 122 0.15 -3.60 18.33
CA GLU A 122 1.23 -2.75 18.84
C GLU A 122 2.59 -3.48 18.88
N GLU A 123 2.59 -4.78 19.24
CA GLU A 123 3.82 -5.60 19.33
C GLU A 123 4.47 -5.76 17.95
N ALA A 124 3.69 -6.05 16.91
CA ALA A 124 4.19 -6.22 15.56
C ALA A 124 4.61 -4.89 14.92
N ALA A 125 3.82 -3.82 15.12
CA ALA A 125 4.16 -2.47 14.67
C ALA A 125 5.42 -1.92 15.36
N ALA A 126 5.66 -2.28 16.63
CA ALA A 126 6.89 -1.92 17.32
C ALA A 126 8.10 -2.70 16.78
N LYS A 127 7.91 -3.99 16.40
CA LYS A 127 8.99 -4.87 15.97
C LYS A 127 9.53 -4.51 14.58
N TRP A 128 8.64 -4.19 13.64
CA TRP A 128 8.99 -3.99 12.23
C TRP A 128 8.68 -2.58 11.77
N ASP A 129 9.49 -2.04 10.88
CA ASP A 129 9.17 -0.84 10.12
C ASP A 129 8.42 -1.27 8.86
N LEU A 130 7.09 -1.05 8.88
CA LEU A 130 6.18 -1.52 7.84
C LEU A 130 5.68 -0.33 7.02
N LEU A 131 5.90 -0.37 5.72
CA LEU A 131 5.46 0.62 4.75
C LEU A 131 4.07 0.26 4.22
N ASN A 132 3.09 1.13 4.40
CA ASN A 132 1.75 0.96 3.87
C ASN A 132 1.49 1.93 2.72
N LEU A 133 1.04 1.37 1.58
CA LEU A 133 0.62 2.15 0.41
C LEU A 133 -0.81 2.64 0.61
N HIS A 134 -1.01 3.96 0.59
CA HIS A 134 -2.31 4.59 0.73
C HIS A 134 -2.62 5.54 -0.46
N PRO A 135 -3.80 5.45 -1.09
CA PRO A 135 -4.13 6.19 -2.31
C PRO A 135 -4.61 7.63 -2.04
N ALA A 136 -3.94 8.34 -1.15
CA ALA A 136 -4.17 9.75 -0.87
C ALA A 136 -2.84 10.50 -0.73
N ALA A 137 -2.86 11.82 -0.92
CA ALA A 137 -1.76 12.72 -0.56
C ALA A 137 -1.65 12.87 0.96
N PRO A 138 -0.50 13.28 1.50
CA PRO A 138 -0.37 13.66 2.92
C PRO A 138 -1.45 14.66 3.34
N GLY A 139 -2.11 14.38 4.47
CA GLY A 139 -3.25 15.17 4.94
C GLY A 139 -4.55 15.00 4.15
N GLY A 140 -4.57 14.11 3.17
CA GLY A 140 -5.77 13.75 2.41
C GLY A 140 -6.69 12.77 3.14
N PRO A 141 -7.78 12.32 2.47
CA PRO A 141 -8.77 11.43 3.07
C PRO A 141 -8.17 10.09 3.50
N ALA A 142 -8.59 9.57 4.65
CA ALA A 142 -8.25 8.26 5.16
C ALA A 142 -9.31 7.21 4.78
N GLY A 143 -8.94 5.93 4.75
CA GLY A 143 -9.85 4.81 4.55
C GLY A 143 -9.71 4.11 3.21
N MET A 144 -10.80 3.51 2.73
CA MET A 144 -10.78 2.73 1.48
C MET A 144 -10.60 3.67 0.27
N TRP A 145 -9.87 3.20 -0.73
CA TRP A 145 -9.57 3.98 -1.95
C TRP A 145 -10.83 4.52 -2.65
N GLN A 146 -11.96 3.82 -2.54
CA GLN A 146 -13.23 4.28 -3.07
C GLN A 146 -13.71 5.55 -2.35
N ASP A 147 -13.62 5.55 -1.02
CA ASP A 147 -14.06 6.69 -0.21
C ASP A 147 -13.15 7.89 -0.45
N VAL A 148 -11.84 7.67 -0.58
CA VAL A 148 -10.87 8.71 -0.93
C VAL A 148 -11.23 9.38 -2.25
N ILE A 149 -11.51 8.62 -3.31
CA ILE A 149 -11.87 9.20 -4.62
C ILE A 149 -13.18 9.98 -4.54
N TRP A 150 -14.21 9.43 -3.85
CA TRP A 150 -15.47 10.14 -3.69
C TRP A 150 -15.34 11.43 -2.91
N GLU A 151 -14.47 11.46 -1.90
CA GLU A 151 -14.20 12.66 -1.13
C GLU A 151 -13.47 13.72 -1.97
N LEU A 152 -12.47 13.33 -2.77
CA LEU A 152 -11.82 14.21 -3.72
C LEU A 152 -12.81 14.82 -4.72
N ILE A 153 -13.74 14.01 -5.24
CA ILE A 153 -14.80 14.49 -6.14
C ILE A 153 -15.73 15.47 -5.40
N ALA A 154 -16.15 15.15 -4.19
CA ALA A 154 -17.04 16.01 -3.41
C ALA A 154 -16.41 17.35 -3.04
N GLN A 155 -15.09 17.36 -2.79
CA GLN A 155 -14.32 18.59 -2.50
C GLN A 155 -13.99 19.40 -3.75
N GLY A 156 -14.22 18.86 -4.95
CA GLY A 156 -13.79 19.49 -6.21
C GLY A 156 -12.28 19.63 -6.31
N ALA A 157 -11.53 18.66 -5.79
CA ALA A 157 -10.07 18.74 -5.65
C ALA A 157 -9.36 18.93 -6.99
N ASP A 158 -8.31 19.75 -7.00
CA ASP A 158 -7.46 19.97 -8.19
C ASP A 158 -6.38 18.88 -8.33
N ARG A 159 -5.96 18.32 -7.21
CA ARG A 159 -4.89 17.32 -7.12
C ARG A 159 -5.34 16.10 -6.34
N ALA A 160 -4.79 14.97 -6.69
CA ALA A 160 -4.81 13.74 -5.91
C ALA A 160 -3.37 13.35 -5.57
N GLY A 161 -3.20 12.27 -4.80
CA GLY A 161 -1.88 11.75 -4.49
C GLY A 161 -1.93 10.28 -4.12
N VAL A 162 -0.75 9.73 -3.96
CA VAL A 162 -0.49 8.42 -3.37
C VAL A 162 0.64 8.60 -2.39
N MET A 163 0.55 8.01 -1.20
CA MET A 163 1.60 8.08 -0.21
C MET A 163 1.97 6.70 0.33
N ILE A 164 3.16 6.62 0.86
CA ILE A 164 3.61 5.51 1.68
C ILE A 164 3.89 6.06 3.07
N HIS A 165 3.24 5.48 4.06
CA HIS A 165 3.41 5.85 5.47
C HIS A 165 3.83 4.63 6.29
N LEU A 166 4.41 4.83 7.46
CA LEU A 166 4.64 3.76 8.42
C LEU A 166 3.31 3.24 8.94
N ALA A 167 3.14 1.93 8.95
CA ALA A 167 1.98 1.32 9.55
C ALA A 167 2.06 1.42 11.09
N THR A 168 1.01 1.94 11.68
CA THR A 168 0.79 2.02 13.13
C THR A 168 -0.48 1.25 13.49
N PRO A 169 -0.78 1.03 14.78
CA PRO A 169 -2.06 0.47 15.20
C PRO A 169 -3.27 1.33 14.80
N GLU A 170 -3.06 2.63 14.62
CA GLU A 170 -4.05 3.57 14.10
C GLU A 170 -4.06 3.51 12.58
N LEU A 171 -5.25 3.29 12.02
CA LEU A 171 -5.43 3.11 10.58
C LEU A 171 -5.09 4.38 9.80
N ASP A 172 -4.13 4.29 8.88
CA ASP A 172 -3.69 5.34 7.96
C ASP A 172 -3.19 6.65 8.63
N GLU A 173 -2.82 6.60 9.93
CA GLU A 173 -2.36 7.75 10.70
C GLU A 173 -0.84 7.76 10.97
N GLY A 174 -0.11 6.80 10.45
CA GLY A 174 1.33 6.71 10.64
C GLY A 174 2.11 7.81 9.91
N PRO A 175 3.36 8.10 10.34
CA PRO A 175 4.20 9.11 9.70
C PRO A 175 4.40 8.84 8.22
N VAL A 176 4.24 9.88 7.38
CA VAL A 176 4.42 9.78 5.94
C VAL A 176 5.90 9.63 5.61
N VAL A 177 6.26 8.58 4.86
CA VAL A 177 7.62 8.28 4.45
C VAL A 177 7.94 8.91 3.10
N THR A 178 7.12 8.62 2.09
CA THR A 178 7.22 9.18 0.75
C THR A 178 5.83 9.44 0.18
N TYR A 179 5.75 10.30 -0.81
CA TYR A 179 4.49 10.56 -1.51
C TYR A 179 4.72 11.09 -2.92
N CYS A 180 3.69 11.02 -3.74
CA CYS A 180 3.58 11.80 -4.96
C CYS A 180 2.20 12.42 -5.09
N THR A 181 2.14 13.61 -5.70
CA THR A 181 0.90 14.30 -6.02
C THR A 181 0.80 14.56 -7.52
N TYR A 182 -0.42 14.54 -8.05
CA TYR A 182 -0.67 14.71 -9.48
C TYR A 182 -1.99 15.44 -9.72
N GLN A 183 -2.08 16.08 -10.90
CA GLN A 183 -3.28 16.83 -11.28
C GLN A 183 -4.44 15.90 -11.63
N ILE A 184 -5.62 16.24 -11.14
CA ILE A 184 -6.91 15.61 -11.52
C ILE A 184 -7.87 16.62 -12.12
N ARG A 185 -7.39 17.82 -12.47
CA ARG A 185 -8.06 18.82 -13.28
C ARG A 185 -7.12 19.29 -14.41
N GLY A 186 -7.69 19.93 -15.39
CA GLY A 186 -6.98 20.42 -16.57
C GLY A 186 -7.01 19.45 -17.76
N GLY A 187 -7.20 20.01 -18.98
CA GLY A 187 -7.27 19.22 -20.20
C GLY A 187 -8.54 18.39 -20.35
N GLU A 188 -8.40 17.18 -20.88
CA GLU A 188 -9.55 16.31 -21.20
C GLU A 188 -10.37 15.88 -19.99
N ILE A 189 -9.77 15.78 -18.80
CA ILE A 189 -10.50 15.37 -17.59
C ILE A 189 -11.53 16.42 -17.14
N ASP A 190 -11.38 17.69 -17.56
CA ASP A 190 -12.34 18.74 -17.19
C ASP A 190 -13.74 18.54 -17.77
N GLU A 191 -13.86 17.77 -18.85
CA GLU A 191 -15.16 17.36 -19.39
C GLU A 191 -15.88 16.40 -18.44
N LEU A 192 -15.12 15.46 -17.86
CA LEU A 192 -15.65 14.51 -16.89
C LEU A 192 -16.07 15.21 -15.58
N TRP A 193 -15.32 16.23 -15.16
CA TRP A 193 -15.69 17.07 -14.04
C TRP A 193 -16.99 17.84 -14.29
N ARG A 194 -17.11 18.47 -15.46
CA ARG A 194 -18.35 19.19 -15.84
C ARG A 194 -19.58 18.28 -15.87
N ASP A 195 -19.44 17.03 -16.36
CA ASP A 195 -20.54 16.05 -16.35
C ASP A 195 -20.92 15.64 -14.91
N ALA A 196 -19.95 15.40 -14.03
CA ALA A 196 -20.18 15.06 -12.63
C ALA A 196 -20.84 16.24 -11.86
N ASP A 197 -20.35 17.47 -12.06
CA ASP A 197 -20.88 18.68 -11.42
C ASP A 197 -22.33 18.97 -11.88
N ALA A 198 -22.63 18.80 -13.18
CA ALA A 198 -23.96 19.00 -13.73
C ALA A 198 -25.00 18.01 -13.17
N ARG A 199 -24.59 16.81 -12.81
CA ARG A 199 -25.46 15.79 -12.17
C ARG A 199 -25.62 16.02 -10.67
N GLY A 200 -24.67 16.68 -10.05
CA GLY A 200 -24.46 16.71 -8.60
C GLY A 200 -23.80 15.41 -8.09
N VAL A 201 -22.83 15.57 -7.22
CA VAL A 201 -21.94 14.47 -6.76
C VAL A 201 -22.72 13.31 -6.13
N GLU A 202 -23.68 13.61 -5.26
CA GLU A 202 -24.50 12.58 -4.59
C GLU A 202 -25.37 11.80 -5.59
N ALA A 203 -25.98 12.46 -6.57
CA ALA A 203 -26.74 11.81 -7.62
C ALA A 203 -25.85 10.94 -8.52
N ALA A 204 -24.68 11.46 -8.91
CA ALA A 204 -23.71 10.73 -9.71
C ALA A 204 -23.19 9.48 -8.97
N ARG A 205 -22.94 9.58 -7.65
CA ARG A 205 -22.55 8.45 -6.80
C ARG A 205 -23.64 7.40 -6.72
N ALA A 206 -24.89 7.82 -6.50
CA ALA A 206 -26.03 6.92 -6.39
C ALA A 206 -26.39 6.19 -7.70
N GLU A 207 -26.29 6.91 -8.84
CA GLU A 207 -26.66 6.36 -10.16
C GLU A 207 -25.55 5.51 -10.79
N LYS A 208 -24.29 5.95 -10.68
CA LYS A 208 -23.15 5.39 -11.42
C LYS A 208 -22.18 4.62 -10.52
N GLY A 209 -22.06 5.00 -9.25
CA GLY A 209 -21.06 4.41 -8.37
C GLY A 209 -19.66 4.49 -8.99
N GLU A 210 -18.89 3.42 -8.87
CA GLU A 210 -17.53 3.32 -9.41
C GLU A 210 -17.48 3.35 -10.96
N GLU A 211 -18.63 3.24 -11.65
CA GLU A 211 -18.75 3.33 -13.11
C GLU A 211 -18.76 4.79 -13.61
N LEU A 212 -18.79 5.79 -12.73
CA LEU A 212 -18.69 7.18 -13.12
C LEU A 212 -17.36 7.42 -13.87
N PRO A 213 -17.36 7.98 -15.10
CA PRO A 213 -16.14 8.17 -15.87
C PRO A 213 -15.07 8.98 -15.12
N LEU A 214 -15.47 10.03 -14.39
CA LEU A 214 -14.55 10.81 -13.55
C LEU A 214 -13.91 9.94 -12.45
N PHE A 215 -14.69 9.12 -11.74
CA PHE A 215 -14.20 8.22 -10.71
C PHE A 215 -13.17 7.24 -11.27
N ARG A 216 -13.47 6.62 -12.41
CA ARG A 216 -12.56 5.69 -13.11
C ARG A 216 -11.27 6.37 -13.54
N GLU A 217 -11.35 7.59 -14.07
CA GLU A 217 -10.17 8.31 -14.53
C GLU A 217 -9.26 8.71 -13.36
N ILE A 218 -9.82 9.19 -12.24
CA ILE A 218 -9.04 9.46 -11.03
C ILE A 218 -8.39 8.17 -10.52
N ARG A 219 -9.14 7.05 -10.46
CA ARG A 219 -8.58 5.74 -10.07
C ARG A 219 -7.47 5.29 -10.99
N ARG A 220 -7.65 5.39 -12.30
CA ARG A 220 -6.64 5.03 -13.30
C ARG A 220 -5.34 5.81 -13.09
N ARG A 221 -5.44 7.13 -12.89
CA ARG A 221 -4.28 7.99 -12.62
C ARG A 221 -3.55 7.59 -11.35
N GLY A 222 -4.28 7.25 -10.28
CA GLY A 222 -3.70 6.75 -9.04
C GLY A 222 -2.94 5.43 -9.24
N VAL A 223 -3.59 4.44 -9.84
CA VAL A 223 -3.02 3.10 -10.07
C VAL A 223 -1.71 3.16 -10.86
N LEU A 224 -1.59 4.05 -11.84
CA LEU A 224 -0.36 4.22 -12.63
C LEU A 224 0.84 4.66 -11.76
N ARG A 225 0.59 5.24 -10.59
CA ARG A 225 1.63 5.75 -9.68
C ARG A 225 1.94 4.82 -8.52
N GLU A 226 1.06 3.85 -8.23
CA GLU A 226 1.22 2.95 -7.09
C GLU A 226 2.51 2.11 -7.20
N VAL A 227 2.74 1.43 -8.34
CA VAL A 227 3.93 0.60 -8.55
C VAL A 227 5.21 1.45 -8.59
N PRO A 228 5.30 2.53 -9.39
CA PRO A 228 6.46 3.41 -9.37
C PRO A 228 6.77 3.96 -7.97
N LEU A 229 5.75 4.40 -7.22
CA LEU A 229 5.98 4.96 -5.88
C LEU A 229 6.57 3.92 -4.92
N VAL A 230 6.09 2.67 -4.93
CA VAL A 230 6.66 1.60 -4.10
C VAL A 230 8.14 1.38 -4.47
N ILE A 231 8.47 1.30 -5.76
CA ILE A 231 9.83 1.07 -6.22
C ILE A 231 10.75 2.23 -5.83
N GLU A 232 10.34 3.48 -6.12
CA GLU A 232 11.14 4.66 -5.80
C GLU A 232 11.26 4.88 -4.28
N THR A 233 10.24 4.50 -3.50
CA THR A 233 10.35 4.47 -2.03
C THR A 233 11.44 3.50 -1.58
N LEU A 234 11.39 2.25 -2.01
CA LEU A 234 12.44 1.27 -1.67
C LEU A 234 13.82 1.74 -2.12
N ARG A 235 13.90 2.42 -3.27
CA ARG A 235 15.14 3.01 -3.75
C ARG A 235 15.64 4.14 -2.84
N THR A 236 14.75 4.97 -2.25
CA THR A 236 15.19 5.98 -1.28
C THR A 236 15.85 5.35 -0.05
N PHE A 237 15.38 4.16 0.38
CA PHE A 237 16.00 3.39 1.47
C PHE A 237 17.33 2.78 1.04
N ALA A 238 17.38 2.11 -0.11
CA ALA A 238 18.60 1.50 -0.64
C ALA A 238 19.72 2.55 -0.86
N ASP A 239 19.37 3.76 -1.30
CA ASP A 239 20.26 4.90 -1.50
C ASP A 239 20.53 5.70 -0.21
N GLU A 240 19.98 5.28 0.93
CA GLU A 240 20.07 5.95 2.24
C GLU A 240 19.56 7.41 2.24
N ARG A 241 18.71 7.78 1.28
CA ARG A 241 18.08 9.12 1.23
C ARG A 241 17.00 9.31 2.28
N VAL A 242 16.31 8.20 2.62
CA VAL A 242 15.31 8.12 3.68
C VAL A 242 15.62 6.89 4.54
N GLN A 243 15.47 7.02 5.84
CA GLN A 243 15.60 5.94 6.82
C GLN A 243 14.47 6.05 7.83
N VAL A 244 14.26 5.00 8.63
CA VAL A 244 13.37 5.03 9.79
C VAL A 244 14.21 4.99 11.06
N ARG A 245 14.00 5.95 11.96
CA ARG A 245 14.62 5.97 13.30
C ARG A 245 13.54 6.27 14.33
N ASP A 246 13.45 5.44 15.34
CA ASP A 246 12.43 5.60 16.41
C ASP A 246 11.02 5.75 15.86
N LYS A 247 10.66 4.97 14.83
CA LYS A 247 9.37 5.01 14.12
C LYS A 247 9.06 6.35 13.45
N GLN A 248 10.08 7.14 13.11
CA GLN A 248 9.97 8.37 12.36
C GLN A 248 10.81 8.30 11.08
N PRO A 249 10.30 8.78 9.94
CA PRO A 249 11.11 8.93 8.74
C PRO A 249 12.11 10.07 8.93
N VAL A 250 13.34 9.82 8.56
CA VAL A 250 14.44 10.80 8.62
C VAL A 250 15.14 10.87 7.27
N ASP A 251 15.67 12.03 6.92
CA ASP A 251 16.50 12.23 5.74
C ASP A 251 17.95 11.72 5.96
N ALA A 252 18.78 11.84 4.93
CA ALA A 252 20.20 11.45 4.97
C ALA A 252 21.02 12.19 6.05
N SER A 253 20.57 13.35 6.53
CA SER A 253 21.19 14.07 7.64
C SER A 253 20.77 13.56 9.02
N GLY A 254 19.72 12.72 9.07
CA GLY A 254 19.05 12.25 10.28
C GLY A 254 18.00 13.21 10.81
N ALA A 255 17.60 14.23 10.06
CA ALA A 255 16.50 15.10 10.42
C ALA A 255 15.15 14.43 10.13
N VAL A 256 14.20 14.55 11.06
CA VAL A 256 12.82 14.05 10.86
C VAL A 256 12.16 14.83 9.71
N ILE A 257 11.49 14.10 8.81
CA ILE A 257 10.77 14.65 7.66
C ILE A 257 9.28 14.35 7.75
N GLU A 258 8.45 15.21 7.14
CA GLU A 258 7.00 15.01 6.99
C GLU A 258 6.65 14.32 5.66
N GLY A 259 7.54 13.47 5.17
CA GLY A 259 7.46 12.77 3.91
C GLY A 259 8.42 13.31 2.85
N TYR A 260 8.99 12.39 2.07
CA TYR A 260 9.89 12.70 0.96
C TYR A 260 9.07 12.79 -0.33
N ASP A 261 9.08 13.96 -0.98
CA ASP A 261 8.31 14.21 -2.21
C ASP A 261 9.01 13.56 -3.42
N LEU A 262 8.35 12.60 -4.03
CA LEU A 262 8.77 11.89 -5.24
C LEU A 262 7.92 12.27 -6.47
N SER A 263 7.15 13.38 -6.41
CA SER A 263 6.21 13.75 -7.46
C SER A 263 6.87 13.89 -8.83
N GLU A 264 8.03 14.55 -8.91
CA GLU A 264 8.73 14.76 -10.19
C GLU A 264 9.27 13.45 -10.78
N GLU A 265 9.85 12.57 -9.94
CA GLU A 265 10.35 11.26 -10.35
C GLU A 265 9.23 10.37 -10.87
N ILE A 266 8.11 10.33 -10.13
CA ILE A 266 6.96 9.49 -10.48
C ILE A 266 6.30 9.99 -11.76
N GLU A 267 6.10 11.31 -11.92
CA GLU A 267 5.51 11.87 -13.15
C GLU A 267 6.38 11.59 -14.38
N ARG A 268 7.71 11.63 -14.25
CA ARG A 268 8.62 11.25 -15.34
C ARG A 268 8.48 9.77 -15.70
N ILE A 269 8.46 8.85 -14.73
CA ILE A 269 8.28 7.41 -14.98
C ILE A 269 6.94 7.14 -15.67
N VAL A 270 5.86 7.78 -15.20
CA VAL A 270 4.53 7.61 -15.81
C VAL A 270 4.51 8.13 -17.25
N ALA A 271 5.17 9.26 -17.54
CA ALA A 271 5.23 9.81 -18.90
C ALA A 271 6.04 8.93 -19.86
N GLU A 272 7.10 8.26 -19.39
CA GLU A 272 7.92 7.33 -20.20
C GLU A 272 7.21 5.97 -20.45
N SER A 273 6.19 5.65 -19.66
CA SER A 273 5.48 4.36 -19.73
C SER A 273 4.19 4.41 -20.56
N GLY A 274 3.71 5.59 -20.96
CA GLY A 274 2.50 5.85 -21.76
C GLY A 274 2.83 6.13 -23.18
#